data_d2d781ebf967fa2a15f971cf22213f6b
#
_entry.id   d2d781ebf967fa2a15f971cf22213f6b
#
_cell.length_a   1.000
_cell.length_b   1.000
_cell.length_c   1.000
_cell.angle_alpha   90.00
_cell.angle_beta   90.00
_cell.angle_gamma   90.00
#
_symmetry.space_group_name_H-M   'P 1'
#
loop_
_entity.id
_entity.type
_entity.pdbx_description
1 polymer ?
#
loop_
_entity_poly.entity_id
_entity_poly.type
_entity_poly.pdbx_seq_one_letter_code
_entity_poly.pdbx_strand_id
1 'polypeptide(L)'
;LEPLSVSAHAVRKAVKGVNNEAFVCVWGLGTIGLMCVSILKAMGYNNIIAVAKKKRQIELANKCGVPAEFCVDINSGDPFDVINKLTYGNGVDVSFECVGRPESAEACVKISAPGAKVMFVGNPASDMNFSKDVYWNILRHELTLYGTWNSSFTHDEDDDWHFVLKLLSEGKIHKDILISHRLSFDDLEKGLCIMRDKTEDYTKIIVTSI
;
A
#
# COMPACT_ATOMS: atom_id res chain seq x y z
N LEU A 1 9.20 12.87 -2.89
CA LEU A 1 9.04 12.37 -4.26
C LEU A 1 9.48 10.91 -4.36
N GLU A 2 10.72 10.57 -3.99
CA GLU A 2 11.28 9.22 -4.18
C GLU A 2 10.38 8.09 -3.64
N PRO A 3 9.91 8.05 -2.38
CA PRO A 3 9.06 6.94 -1.92
C PRO A 3 7.72 6.85 -2.65
N LEU A 4 7.23 7.96 -3.16
CA LEU A 4 6.01 7.99 -3.97
C LEU A 4 6.25 7.35 -5.34
N SER A 5 7.44 7.56 -5.94
CA SER A 5 7.82 6.89 -7.19
C SER A 5 8.00 5.38 -7.02
N VAL A 6 8.54 4.93 -5.88
CA VAL A 6 8.58 3.49 -5.51
C VAL A 6 7.17 2.89 -5.45
N SER A 7 6.25 3.60 -4.80
CA SER A 7 4.84 3.17 -4.73
C SER A 7 4.17 3.18 -6.11
N ALA A 8 4.49 4.17 -6.96
CA ALA A 8 3.99 4.23 -8.34
C ALA A 8 4.47 3.05 -9.18
N HIS A 9 5.75 2.67 -9.04
CA HIS A 9 6.30 1.49 -9.71
C HIS A 9 5.52 0.22 -9.37
N ALA A 10 5.29 -0.02 -8.07
CA ALA A 10 4.53 -1.16 -7.60
C ALA A 10 3.09 -1.14 -8.14
N VAL A 11 2.39 0.00 -8.01
CA VAL A 11 1.00 0.14 -8.45
C VAL A 11 0.87 -0.06 -9.95
N ARG A 12 1.61 0.69 -10.76
CA ARG A 12 1.54 0.62 -12.24
C ARG A 12 1.83 -0.78 -12.76
N LYS A 13 2.78 -1.49 -12.14
CA LYS A 13 3.12 -2.87 -12.48
C LYS A 13 1.97 -3.84 -12.14
N ALA A 14 1.40 -3.73 -10.94
CA ALA A 14 0.36 -4.65 -10.49
C ALA A 14 -0.96 -4.47 -11.24
N VAL A 15 -1.37 -3.22 -11.47
CA VAL A 15 -2.68 -2.94 -12.08
C VAL A 15 -2.65 -2.90 -13.61
N LYS A 16 -1.53 -3.22 -14.25
CA LYS A 16 -1.46 -3.27 -15.72
C LYS A 16 -2.48 -4.26 -16.27
N GLY A 17 -3.43 -3.75 -17.09
CA GLY A 17 -4.50 -4.54 -17.67
C GLY A 17 -5.64 -4.89 -16.69
N VAL A 18 -5.69 -4.26 -15.52
CA VAL A 18 -6.77 -4.43 -14.54
C VAL A 18 -7.76 -3.28 -14.67
N ASN A 19 -9.05 -3.60 -14.64
CA ASN A 19 -10.14 -2.63 -14.73
C ASN A 19 -10.23 -1.80 -13.43
N ASN A 20 -10.62 -0.53 -13.54
CA ASN A 20 -10.77 0.38 -12.39
C ASN A 20 -11.91 -0.02 -11.43
N GLU A 21 -12.83 -0.89 -11.85
CA GLU A 21 -13.89 -1.47 -11.01
C GLU A 21 -13.41 -2.70 -10.22
N ALA A 22 -12.17 -3.16 -10.45
CA ALA A 22 -11.59 -4.29 -9.72
C ALA A 22 -11.44 -3.98 -8.22
N PHE A 23 -11.58 -5.00 -7.39
CA PHE A 23 -11.26 -4.92 -5.98
C PHE A 23 -9.75 -4.98 -5.76
N VAL A 24 -9.22 -3.92 -5.15
CA VAL A 24 -7.78 -3.80 -4.87
C VAL A 24 -7.57 -3.68 -3.37
N CYS A 25 -6.81 -4.61 -2.78
CA CYS A 25 -6.47 -4.56 -1.37
C CYS A 25 -5.06 -4.00 -1.16
N VAL A 26 -4.90 -3.06 -0.23
CA VAL A 26 -3.59 -2.62 0.27
C VAL A 26 -3.46 -3.04 1.74
N TRP A 27 -2.65 -4.07 1.98
CA TRP A 27 -2.42 -4.62 3.31
C TRP A 27 -1.16 -4.00 3.94
N GLY A 28 -1.37 -3.18 4.96
CA GLY A 28 -0.34 -2.40 5.62
C GLY A 28 -0.30 -0.95 5.13
N LEU A 29 -0.78 -0.03 5.97
CA LEU A 29 -0.90 1.40 5.68
C LEU A 29 0.21 2.21 6.35
N GLY A 30 1.46 1.76 6.19
CA GLY A 30 2.64 2.57 6.44
C GLY A 30 2.81 3.63 5.34
N THR A 31 3.97 4.28 5.30
CA THR A 31 4.27 5.31 4.28
C THR A 31 4.01 4.82 2.86
N ILE A 32 4.54 3.65 2.50
CA ILE A 32 4.41 3.10 1.14
C ILE A 32 2.96 2.68 0.85
N GLY A 33 2.31 1.98 1.78
CA GLY A 33 0.91 1.55 1.57
C GLY A 33 -0.06 2.71 1.40
N LEU A 34 0.06 3.78 2.20
CA LEU A 34 -0.75 5.00 2.03
C LEU A 34 -0.46 5.71 0.70
N MET A 35 0.79 5.68 0.24
CA MET A 35 1.15 6.19 -1.08
C MET A 35 0.56 5.34 -2.21
N CYS A 36 0.55 4.00 -2.07
CA CYS A 36 -0.15 3.11 -3.01
C CYS A 36 -1.65 3.43 -3.08
N VAL A 37 -2.31 3.59 -1.93
CA VAL A 37 -3.73 4.01 -1.85
C VAL A 37 -3.94 5.33 -2.59
N SER A 38 -3.11 6.35 -2.32
CA SER A 38 -3.22 7.67 -2.96
C SER A 38 -3.07 7.59 -4.48
N ILE A 39 -2.14 6.78 -4.97
CA ILE A 39 -1.91 6.60 -6.41
C ILE A 39 -3.07 5.83 -7.04
N LEU A 40 -3.56 4.76 -6.43
CA LEU A 40 -4.73 4.01 -6.91
C LEU A 40 -5.95 4.91 -7.04
N LYS A 41 -6.21 5.76 -6.03
CA LYS A 41 -7.29 6.77 -6.09
C LYS A 41 -7.06 7.76 -7.23
N ALA A 42 -5.84 8.28 -7.39
CA ALA A 42 -5.49 9.20 -8.47
C ALA A 42 -5.64 8.57 -9.87
N MET A 43 -5.49 7.24 -9.98
CA MET A 43 -5.71 6.46 -11.21
C MET A 43 -7.18 6.08 -11.43
N GLY A 44 -8.09 6.41 -10.49
CA GLY A 44 -9.54 6.21 -10.63
C GLY A 44 -10.05 4.86 -10.10
N TYR A 45 -9.27 4.12 -9.31
CA TYR A 45 -9.77 2.90 -8.64
C TYR A 45 -10.73 3.29 -7.51
N ASN A 46 -11.92 2.70 -7.49
CA ASN A 46 -12.96 2.99 -6.51
C ASN A 46 -13.03 1.95 -5.39
N ASN A 47 -12.86 0.67 -5.71
CA ASN A 47 -13.00 -0.44 -4.79
C ASN A 47 -11.65 -0.78 -4.10
N ILE A 48 -11.11 0.18 -3.36
CA ILE A 48 -9.84 0.01 -2.64
C ILE A 48 -10.14 -0.39 -1.19
N ILE A 49 -9.71 -1.59 -0.80
CA ILE A 49 -9.79 -2.10 0.57
C ILE A 49 -8.45 -1.79 1.25
N ALA A 50 -8.49 -0.98 2.29
CA ALA A 50 -7.32 -0.49 3.01
C ALA A 50 -7.22 -1.17 4.39
N VAL A 51 -6.21 -2.04 4.59
CA VAL A 51 -6.07 -2.86 5.79
C VAL A 51 -4.92 -2.38 6.67
N ALA A 52 -5.19 -2.10 7.95
CA ALA A 52 -4.16 -1.70 8.90
C ALA A 52 -4.45 -2.14 10.33
N LYS A 53 -3.41 -2.00 11.18
CA LYS A 53 -3.47 -2.28 12.62
C LYS A 53 -3.70 -1.03 13.48
N LYS A 54 -3.26 0.14 12.98
CA LYS A 54 -3.31 1.39 13.73
C LYS A 54 -4.49 2.24 13.29
N LYS A 55 -5.30 2.70 14.24
CA LYS A 55 -6.46 3.58 13.99
C LYS A 55 -6.09 4.80 13.14
N ARG A 56 -4.94 5.46 13.46
CA ARG A 56 -4.46 6.60 12.66
C ARG A 56 -4.22 6.25 11.20
N GLN A 57 -3.74 5.04 10.89
CA GLN A 57 -3.51 4.61 9.50
C GLN A 57 -4.84 4.47 8.75
N ILE A 58 -5.87 3.94 9.42
CA ILE A 58 -7.24 3.87 8.91
C ILE A 58 -7.78 5.27 8.61
N GLU A 59 -7.65 6.20 9.57
CA GLU A 59 -8.08 7.59 9.39
C GLU A 59 -7.37 8.28 8.21
N LEU A 60 -6.08 8.00 8.00
CA LEU A 60 -5.33 8.54 6.88
C LEU A 60 -5.78 7.95 5.54
N ALA A 61 -6.07 6.64 5.48
CA ALA A 61 -6.61 6.02 4.27
C ALA A 61 -7.99 6.63 3.90
N ASN A 62 -8.83 6.88 4.90
CA ASN A 62 -10.10 7.57 4.69
C ASN A 62 -9.90 9.00 4.14
N LYS A 63 -8.93 9.75 4.70
CA LYS A 63 -8.55 11.06 4.16
C LYS A 63 -7.99 11.00 2.73
N CYS A 64 -7.38 9.89 2.33
CA CYS A 64 -6.95 9.63 0.96
C CYS A 64 -8.13 9.26 0.03
N GLY A 65 -9.36 9.24 0.52
CA GLY A 65 -10.57 9.00 -0.26
C GLY A 65 -11.04 7.53 -0.28
N VAL A 66 -10.53 6.67 0.62
CA VAL A 66 -11.10 5.33 0.81
C VAL A 66 -12.34 5.45 1.70
N PRO A 67 -13.53 4.96 1.29
CA PRO A 67 -14.72 4.97 2.13
C PRO A 67 -14.49 4.21 3.44
N ALA A 68 -15.15 4.64 4.52
CA ALA A 68 -14.92 4.08 5.86
C ALA A 68 -15.22 2.57 5.90
N GLU A 69 -16.23 2.11 5.18
CA GLU A 69 -16.60 0.70 5.06
C GLU A 69 -15.55 -0.17 4.36
N PHE A 70 -14.66 0.42 3.54
CA PHE A 70 -13.53 -0.24 2.90
C PHE A 70 -12.24 -0.15 3.72
N CYS A 71 -12.26 0.54 4.85
CA CYS A 71 -11.14 0.63 5.78
C CYS A 71 -11.25 -0.49 6.83
N VAL A 72 -10.30 -1.42 6.84
CA VAL A 72 -10.33 -2.62 7.69
C VAL A 72 -9.28 -2.52 8.79
N ASP A 73 -9.74 -2.43 10.05
CA ASP A 73 -8.88 -2.53 11.23
C ASP A 73 -8.78 -3.99 11.67
N ILE A 74 -7.59 -4.59 11.58
CA ILE A 74 -7.36 -6.00 11.96
C ILE A 74 -7.58 -6.28 13.45
N ASN A 75 -7.71 -5.26 14.30
CA ASN A 75 -8.02 -5.43 15.73
C ASN A 75 -9.54 -5.44 16.00
N SER A 76 -10.36 -5.07 15.03
CA SER A 76 -11.82 -4.91 15.21
C SER A 76 -12.63 -6.14 14.79
N GLY A 77 -11.97 -7.21 14.39
CA GLY A 77 -12.59 -8.45 13.94
C GLY A 77 -11.72 -9.22 12.96
N ASP A 78 -12.24 -10.30 12.40
CA ASP A 78 -11.52 -11.05 11.38
C ASP A 78 -11.51 -10.27 10.04
N PRO A 79 -10.34 -9.81 9.57
CA PRO A 79 -10.24 -9.07 8.32
C PRO A 79 -10.67 -9.91 7.10
N PHE A 80 -10.54 -11.24 7.16
CA PHE A 80 -10.95 -12.12 6.06
C PHE A 80 -12.46 -12.11 5.88
N ASP A 81 -13.23 -12.16 6.96
CA ASP A 81 -14.68 -12.07 6.92
C ASP A 81 -15.16 -10.73 6.34
N VAL A 82 -14.51 -9.63 6.74
CA VAL A 82 -14.84 -8.29 6.24
C VAL A 82 -14.55 -8.20 4.74
N ILE A 83 -13.35 -8.60 4.31
CA ILE A 83 -12.96 -8.56 2.91
C ILE A 83 -13.85 -9.48 2.07
N ASN A 84 -14.16 -10.68 2.57
CA ASN A 84 -15.07 -11.61 1.89
C ASN A 84 -16.46 -11.00 1.65
N LYS A 85 -17.00 -10.29 2.63
CA LYS A 85 -18.29 -9.57 2.48
C LYS A 85 -18.19 -8.45 1.45
N LEU A 86 -17.12 -7.62 1.51
CA LEU A 86 -16.92 -6.50 0.59
C LEU A 86 -16.77 -6.97 -0.86
N THR A 87 -16.16 -8.13 -1.07
CA THR A 87 -15.92 -8.72 -2.40
C THR A 87 -16.99 -9.72 -2.83
N TYR A 88 -18.10 -9.79 -2.10
CA TYR A 88 -19.22 -10.72 -2.39
C TYR A 88 -18.78 -12.18 -2.46
N GLY A 89 -17.78 -12.58 -1.69
CA GLY A 89 -17.23 -13.93 -1.66
C GLY A 89 -16.21 -14.25 -2.75
N ASN A 90 -15.92 -13.33 -3.67
CA ASN A 90 -15.03 -13.59 -4.80
C ASN A 90 -13.54 -13.36 -4.49
N GLY A 91 -13.21 -12.60 -3.44
CA GLY A 91 -11.85 -12.15 -3.16
C GLY A 91 -11.46 -10.91 -3.96
N VAL A 92 -10.20 -10.47 -3.83
CA VAL A 92 -9.67 -9.27 -4.49
C VAL A 92 -8.90 -9.60 -5.77
N ASP A 93 -9.01 -8.74 -6.79
CA ASP A 93 -8.31 -8.91 -8.08
C ASP A 93 -6.83 -8.58 -7.98
N VAL A 94 -6.48 -7.65 -7.09
CA VAL A 94 -5.09 -7.25 -6.83
C VAL A 94 -4.89 -7.06 -5.33
N SER A 95 -3.83 -7.62 -4.77
CA SER A 95 -3.42 -7.36 -3.39
C SER A 95 -1.99 -6.83 -3.33
N PHE A 96 -1.77 -5.81 -2.48
CA PHE A 96 -0.45 -5.24 -2.18
C PHE A 96 -0.07 -5.60 -0.75
N GLU A 97 1.01 -6.35 -0.59
CA GLU A 97 1.64 -6.64 0.70
C GLU A 97 2.65 -5.52 1.01
N CYS A 98 2.34 -4.64 1.98
CA CYS A 98 3.16 -3.47 2.32
C CYS A 98 3.69 -3.50 3.76
N VAL A 99 3.75 -4.67 4.41
CA VAL A 99 4.21 -4.86 5.80
C VAL A 99 5.57 -5.53 5.87
N GLY A 100 5.81 -6.55 5.04
CA GLY A 100 7.02 -7.36 5.03
C GLY A 100 7.03 -8.44 6.12
N ARG A 101 5.89 -9.07 6.40
CA ARG A 101 5.80 -10.18 7.35
C ARG A 101 5.14 -11.41 6.73
N PRO A 102 5.51 -12.62 7.18
CA PRO A 102 4.90 -13.85 6.68
C PRO A 102 3.38 -13.85 6.77
N GLU A 103 2.84 -13.35 7.89
CA GLU A 103 1.39 -13.32 8.13
C GLU A 103 0.65 -12.41 7.14
N SER A 104 1.25 -11.26 6.80
CA SER A 104 0.65 -10.34 5.81
C SER A 104 0.80 -10.86 4.39
N ALA A 105 1.91 -11.55 4.09
CA ALA A 105 2.10 -12.20 2.80
C ALA A 105 1.09 -13.33 2.58
N GLU A 106 0.88 -14.20 3.60
CA GLU A 106 -0.16 -15.22 3.57
C GLU A 106 -1.57 -14.62 3.45
N ALA A 107 -1.84 -13.53 4.18
CA ALA A 107 -3.12 -12.86 4.12
C ALA A 107 -3.43 -12.35 2.71
N CYS A 108 -2.48 -11.69 2.06
CA CYS A 108 -2.64 -11.23 0.68
C CYS A 108 -2.93 -12.36 -0.30
N VAL A 109 -2.29 -13.52 -0.13
CA VAL A 109 -2.60 -14.71 -0.95
C VAL A 109 -4.00 -15.23 -0.67
N LYS A 110 -4.38 -15.34 0.62
CA LYS A 110 -5.68 -15.91 1.04
C LYS A 110 -6.89 -15.11 0.57
N ILE A 111 -6.78 -13.78 0.52
CA ILE A 111 -7.88 -12.90 0.09
C ILE A 111 -8.02 -12.76 -1.42
N SER A 112 -7.07 -13.31 -2.19
CA SER A 112 -7.00 -13.14 -3.63
C SER A 112 -8.00 -14.02 -4.37
N ALA A 113 -8.72 -13.43 -5.32
CA ALA A 113 -9.62 -14.12 -6.24
C ALA A 113 -8.84 -15.05 -7.20
N PRO A 114 -9.49 -16.04 -7.84
CA PRO A 114 -8.87 -16.79 -8.92
C PRO A 114 -8.35 -15.87 -10.05
N GLY A 115 -7.11 -16.11 -10.50
CA GLY A 115 -6.41 -15.28 -11.51
C GLY A 115 -5.88 -13.95 -10.99
N ALA A 116 -6.01 -13.67 -9.69
CA ALA A 116 -5.59 -12.41 -9.09
C ALA A 116 -4.06 -12.21 -9.09
N LYS A 117 -3.67 -10.97 -8.85
CA LYS A 117 -2.26 -10.54 -8.76
C LYS A 117 -1.92 -10.18 -7.31
N VAL A 118 -0.81 -10.70 -6.81
CA VAL A 118 -0.26 -10.37 -5.49
C VAL A 118 1.07 -9.63 -5.68
N MET A 119 1.16 -8.39 -5.22
CA MET A 119 2.35 -7.55 -5.29
C MET A 119 3.02 -7.45 -3.93
N PHE A 120 4.23 -7.98 -3.81
CA PHE A 120 5.07 -7.87 -2.61
C PHE A 120 5.90 -6.58 -2.68
N VAL A 121 5.66 -5.70 -1.71
CA VAL A 121 6.27 -4.36 -1.60
C VAL A 121 7.03 -4.22 -0.29
N GLY A 122 6.53 -4.85 0.78
CA GLY A 122 7.12 -4.78 2.12
C GLY A 122 8.50 -5.43 2.17
N ASN A 123 9.49 -4.74 2.77
CA ASN A 123 10.78 -5.35 3.04
C ASN A 123 10.64 -6.47 4.07
N PRO A 124 11.19 -7.67 3.82
CA PRO A 124 11.04 -8.80 4.73
C PRO A 124 11.71 -8.52 6.08
N ALA A 125 10.94 -8.65 7.16
CA ALA A 125 11.42 -8.47 8.54
C ALA A 125 12.00 -9.78 9.14
N SER A 126 11.76 -10.91 8.49
CA SER A 126 12.21 -12.27 8.88
C SER A 126 12.15 -13.18 7.66
N ASP A 127 12.44 -14.46 7.86
CA ASP A 127 12.21 -15.48 6.83
C ASP A 127 10.74 -15.49 6.43
N MET A 128 10.48 -15.52 5.12
CA MET A 128 9.13 -15.51 4.54
C MET A 128 8.71 -16.94 4.21
N ASN A 129 7.78 -17.47 4.98
CA ASN A 129 7.29 -18.84 4.83
C ASN A 129 5.81 -18.83 4.49
N PHE A 130 5.40 -19.71 3.57
CA PHE A 130 4.00 -20.01 3.31
C PHE A 130 3.63 -21.37 3.87
N SER A 131 2.50 -21.45 4.57
CA SER A 131 1.89 -22.72 4.94
C SER A 131 1.49 -23.50 3.68
N LYS A 132 1.37 -24.83 3.84
CA LYS A 132 0.93 -25.71 2.73
C LYS A 132 -0.38 -25.24 2.10
N ASP A 133 -1.33 -24.81 2.92
CA ASP A 133 -2.65 -24.39 2.44
C ASP A 133 -2.59 -23.09 1.64
N VAL A 134 -1.72 -22.15 2.06
CA VAL A 134 -1.48 -20.90 1.29
C VAL A 134 -0.79 -21.21 -0.03
N TYR A 135 0.20 -22.10 -0.03
CA TYR A 135 0.83 -22.54 -1.26
C TYR A 135 -0.17 -23.22 -2.21
N TRP A 136 -1.08 -24.06 -1.68
CA TRP A 136 -2.17 -24.64 -2.45
C TRP A 136 -3.10 -23.57 -3.04
N ASN A 137 -3.36 -22.49 -2.31
CA ASN A 137 -4.19 -21.40 -2.80
C ASN A 137 -3.55 -20.71 -4.02
N ILE A 138 -2.22 -20.50 -4.00
CA ILE A 138 -1.49 -19.95 -5.15
C ILE A 138 -1.72 -20.83 -6.40
N LEU A 139 -1.61 -22.15 -6.25
CA LEU A 139 -1.78 -23.07 -7.38
C LEU A 139 -3.21 -23.13 -7.87
N ARG A 140 -4.17 -23.29 -6.95
CA ARG A 140 -5.59 -23.50 -7.29
C ARG A 140 -6.27 -22.26 -7.85
N HIS A 141 -5.83 -21.09 -7.41
CA HIS A 141 -6.33 -19.81 -7.90
C HIS A 141 -5.50 -19.29 -9.07
N GLU A 142 -4.47 -19.99 -9.52
CA GLU A 142 -3.60 -19.55 -10.63
C GLU A 142 -3.07 -18.12 -10.42
N LEU A 143 -2.63 -17.82 -9.17
CA LEU A 143 -2.23 -16.47 -8.78
C LEU A 143 -0.93 -16.06 -9.47
N THR A 144 -0.85 -14.78 -9.85
CA THR A 144 0.42 -14.20 -10.30
C THR A 144 1.06 -13.42 -9.16
N LEU A 145 2.25 -13.86 -8.73
CA LEU A 145 3.01 -13.21 -7.66
C LEU A 145 4.07 -12.29 -8.27
N TYR A 146 4.07 -11.03 -7.86
CA TYR A 146 5.03 -10.02 -8.31
C TYR A 146 5.90 -9.54 -7.15
N GLY A 147 7.21 -9.44 -7.38
CA GLY A 147 8.08 -8.60 -6.58
C GLY A 147 8.21 -7.21 -7.21
N THR A 148 8.48 -6.22 -6.37
CA THR A 148 8.85 -4.86 -6.79
C THR A 148 10.09 -4.39 -6.05
N TRP A 149 10.90 -3.59 -6.71
CA TRP A 149 12.10 -3.00 -6.12
C TRP A 149 12.37 -1.64 -6.72
N ASN A 150 12.48 -0.61 -5.84
CA ASN A 150 12.80 0.75 -6.26
C ASN A 150 11.77 1.34 -7.25
N SER A 151 12.22 2.25 -8.13
CA SER A 151 11.41 2.95 -9.13
C SER A 151 12.22 3.12 -10.43
N SER A 152 11.54 3.33 -11.55
CA SER A 152 12.21 3.63 -12.81
C SER A 152 12.43 5.15 -12.95
N PHE A 153 13.63 5.50 -13.42
CA PHE A 153 13.97 6.84 -13.87
C PHE A 153 14.76 6.71 -15.17
N THR A 154 14.06 6.76 -16.29
CA THR A 154 14.62 6.57 -17.64
C THR A 154 14.74 7.86 -18.42
N HIS A 155 14.37 9.00 -17.82
CA HIS A 155 14.22 10.31 -18.46
C HIS A 155 13.08 10.38 -19.51
N ASP A 156 12.26 9.33 -19.61
CA ASP A 156 11.06 9.34 -20.44
C ASP A 156 9.89 9.95 -19.66
N GLU A 157 8.98 10.60 -20.36
CA GLU A 157 7.78 11.21 -19.75
C GLU A 157 6.88 10.19 -19.04
N ASP A 158 7.08 8.92 -19.34
CA ASP A 158 6.27 7.80 -18.81
C ASP A 158 6.96 7.04 -17.67
N ASP A 159 8.13 7.45 -17.21
CA ASP A 159 8.77 6.82 -16.06
C ASP A 159 8.02 7.13 -14.75
N ASP A 160 8.36 6.41 -13.68
CA ASP A 160 7.62 6.53 -12.41
C ASP A 160 7.77 7.89 -11.76
N TRP A 161 8.90 8.57 -11.98
CA TRP A 161 9.15 9.90 -11.42
C TRP A 161 8.33 10.97 -12.11
N HIS A 162 8.30 10.98 -13.44
CA HIS A 162 7.48 11.92 -14.23
C HIS A 162 5.98 11.67 -14.00
N PHE A 163 5.57 10.40 -13.94
CA PHE A 163 4.21 10.03 -13.61
C PHE A 163 3.76 10.63 -12.26
N VAL A 164 4.58 10.49 -11.22
CA VAL A 164 4.27 11.03 -9.88
C VAL A 164 4.27 12.55 -9.88
N LEU A 165 5.24 13.20 -10.54
CA LEU A 165 5.28 14.64 -10.68
C LEU A 165 4.01 15.19 -11.34
N LYS A 166 3.52 14.50 -12.37
CA LYS A 166 2.26 14.83 -13.04
C LYS A 166 1.08 14.76 -12.06
N LEU A 167 0.94 13.66 -11.32
CA LEU A 167 -0.14 13.51 -10.34
C LEU A 167 -0.10 14.58 -9.24
N LEU A 168 1.09 14.96 -8.80
CA LEU A 168 1.29 16.03 -7.82
C LEU A 168 0.93 17.41 -8.41
N SER A 169 1.36 17.70 -9.64
CA SER A 169 1.07 18.98 -10.31
C SER A 169 -0.41 19.16 -10.62
N GLU A 170 -1.10 18.05 -10.92
CA GLU A 170 -2.56 18.03 -11.14
C GLU A 170 -3.38 18.06 -9.84
N GLY A 171 -2.73 18.08 -8.67
CA GLY A 171 -3.40 18.07 -7.36
C GLY A 171 -4.12 16.76 -7.03
N LYS A 172 -3.84 15.68 -7.76
CA LYS A 172 -4.48 14.36 -7.55
C LYS A 172 -3.96 13.62 -6.32
N ILE A 173 -2.79 14.01 -5.81
CA ILE A 173 -2.20 13.46 -4.60
C ILE A 173 -2.03 14.58 -3.57
N HIS A 174 -2.68 14.43 -2.43
CA HIS A 174 -2.62 15.36 -1.31
C HIS A 174 -1.42 15.04 -0.41
N LYS A 175 -0.26 15.59 -0.76
CA LYS A 175 1.02 15.35 -0.06
C LYS A 175 0.95 15.63 1.45
N ASP A 176 0.15 16.60 1.87
CA ASP A 176 0.06 17.01 3.28
C ASP A 176 -0.58 15.94 4.18
N ILE A 177 -1.41 15.05 3.62
CA ILE A 177 -1.94 13.89 4.33
C ILE A 177 -0.83 12.89 4.65
N LEU A 178 0.17 12.78 3.76
CA LEU A 178 1.26 11.81 3.86
C LEU A 178 2.42 12.29 4.74
N ILE A 179 2.55 13.61 4.96
CA ILE A 179 3.64 14.20 5.76
C ILE A 179 3.14 14.42 7.17
N SER A 180 3.68 13.65 8.13
CA SER A 180 3.29 13.75 9.54
C SER A 180 4.13 14.77 10.32
N HIS A 181 5.40 14.95 9.96
CA HIS A 181 6.32 15.84 10.64
C HIS A 181 7.12 16.66 9.63
N ARG A 182 7.28 17.94 9.94
CA ARG A 182 8.15 18.89 9.25
C ARG A 182 9.12 19.44 10.29
N LEU A 183 10.37 19.07 10.17
CA LEU A 183 11.41 19.40 11.11
C LEU A 183 12.45 20.33 10.46
N SER A 184 13.12 21.14 11.27
CA SER A 184 14.31 21.86 10.84
C SER A 184 15.49 20.90 10.69
N PHE A 185 16.56 21.35 10.02
CA PHE A 185 17.78 20.54 9.92
C PHE A 185 18.41 20.28 11.29
N ASP A 186 18.30 21.21 12.22
CA ASP A 186 18.81 21.07 13.60
C ASP A 186 18.06 19.97 14.37
N ASP A 187 16.81 19.65 13.99
CA ASP A 187 15.99 18.60 14.59
C ASP A 187 16.11 17.24 13.87
N LEU A 188 17.07 17.06 12.95
CA LEU A 188 17.25 15.83 12.17
C LEU A 188 17.34 14.59 13.08
N GLU A 189 18.16 14.67 14.13
CA GLU A 189 18.35 13.57 15.08
C GLU A 189 17.03 13.19 15.78
N LYS A 190 16.23 14.19 16.17
CA LYS A 190 14.88 13.95 16.74
C LYS A 190 14.00 13.16 15.75
N GLY A 191 14.01 13.52 14.48
CA GLY A 191 13.27 12.79 13.46
C GLY A 191 13.69 11.33 13.34
N LEU A 192 15.00 11.07 13.36
CA LEU A 192 15.57 9.71 13.35
C LEU A 192 15.19 8.91 14.61
N CYS A 193 15.23 9.56 15.80
CA CYS A 193 14.82 8.93 17.05
C CYS A 193 13.32 8.56 17.05
N ILE A 194 12.44 9.43 16.56
CA ILE A 194 11.00 9.13 16.40
C ILE A 194 10.81 7.86 15.54
N MET A 195 11.54 7.73 14.43
CA MET A 195 11.43 6.58 13.54
C MET A 195 11.98 5.30 14.16
N ARG A 196 13.13 5.38 14.85
CA ARG A 196 13.78 4.24 15.52
C ARG A 196 12.98 3.73 16.70
N ASP A 197 12.62 4.64 17.61
CA ASP A 197 12.07 4.30 18.94
C ASP A 197 10.53 4.27 18.93
N LYS A 198 9.91 4.71 17.82
CA LYS A 198 8.44 4.78 17.64
C LYS A 198 7.74 5.53 18.77
N THR A 199 8.35 6.60 19.24
CA THR A 199 7.85 7.45 20.33
C THR A 199 6.60 8.23 19.96
N GLU A 200 6.40 8.47 18.67
CA GLU A 200 5.23 9.15 18.13
C GLU A 200 4.70 8.39 16.91
N ASP A 201 3.42 8.56 16.62
CA ASP A 201 2.84 8.04 15.38
C ASP A 201 3.30 8.91 14.18
N TYR A 202 3.97 8.29 13.24
CA TYR A 202 4.45 8.97 12.03
C TYR A 202 4.04 8.25 10.75
N THR A 203 3.97 8.99 9.66
CA THR A 203 3.83 8.47 8.29
C THR A 203 5.10 8.79 7.50
N LYS A 204 5.29 10.07 7.18
CA LYS A 204 6.53 10.55 6.55
C LYS A 204 7.05 11.74 7.33
N ILE A 205 8.29 11.65 7.80
CA ILE A 205 9.02 12.77 8.40
C ILE A 205 9.86 13.41 7.31
N ILE A 206 9.78 14.73 7.17
CA ILE A 206 10.65 15.50 6.27
C ILE A 206 11.42 16.51 7.09
N VAL A 207 12.66 16.76 6.66
CA VAL A 207 13.53 17.79 7.21
C VAL A 207 13.75 18.83 6.11
N THR A 208 13.62 20.09 6.45
CA THR A 208 13.77 21.23 5.54
C THR A 208 14.76 22.23 6.10
N SER A 209 15.42 22.97 5.24
CA SER A 209 16.39 24.02 5.58
C SER A 209 15.75 25.38 5.86
N ILE A 210 14.44 25.42 6.11
CA ILE A 210 13.71 26.67 6.38
C ILE A 210 13.40 26.76 7.86
#